data_e6d5b77e9a2fe1bdf6161b1e4df4e5c0
#
_entry.id   e6d5b77e9a2fe1bdf6161b1e4df4e5c0
#
_cell.length_a   1.000
_cell.length_b   1.000
_cell.length_c   1.000
_cell.angle_alpha   90.00
_cell.angle_beta   90.00
_cell.angle_gamma   90.00
#
_symmetry.space_group_name_H-M   'P 1'
#
loop_
_entity.id
_entity.type
_entity.pdbx_description
1 polymer ?
#
loop_
_entity_poly.entity_id
_entity_poly.type
_entity_poly.pdbx_seq_one_letter_code
_entity_poly.pdbx_strand_id
1 'polypeptide(L)'
;LDAAERLLQEGSADLVSMGRALIADPDLPRKAAEKNASAIRPCLGCNVCIQFVGVKQTRCAVNPEMGQETTQVPDPEPGHIVVIGGGPAGLEAALAAADRGRQVTLLERESTLGGQLKLAAGFASKPHFQRLLDYYLEQVDRAEIQIHLDSVVNLDLVRSLQPDSLIVATGGVPRPLILDGSTPHEHVVQATEILATRESLTGEVVVVGGGLVGLDVAEVLSTTADRITIIEKGSRAGSALEWNLCKMRLASLRHYGVNIMLRSQLIRCESSAVVVCNPSGGEQRIQADVLVLALGSVPENPLPQLAEALSCPQTFIGDCRNPAGLTEALGQGRLAGRMSISHNA
;
A
#
# COMPACT_ATOMS: atom_id res chain seq x y z
N LEU A 1 -3.86 11.13 20.16
CA LEU A 1 -4.33 12.17 21.13
C LEU A 1 -4.84 11.52 22.42
N ASP A 2 -5.73 10.55 22.35
CA ASP A 2 -6.40 9.95 23.52
C ASP A 2 -5.44 9.44 24.61
N ALA A 3 -4.31 8.83 24.19
CA ALA A 3 -3.29 8.38 25.14
C ALA A 3 -2.57 9.56 25.83
N ALA A 4 -2.32 10.64 25.09
CA ALA A 4 -1.69 11.84 25.64
C ALA A 4 -2.62 12.53 26.63
N GLU A 5 -3.88 12.72 26.26
CA GLU A 5 -4.91 13.32 27.10
C GLU A 5 -5.11 12.51 28.39
N ARG A 6 -5.20 11.18 28.29
CA ARG A 6 -5.31 10.31 29.46
C ARG A 6 -4.13 10.46 30.44
N LEU A 7 -2.88 10.49 29.92
CA LEU A 7 -1.69 10.67 30.78
C LEU A 7 -1.71 12.00 31.56
N LEU A 8 -2.19 13.07 30.93
CA LEU A 8 -2.34 14.37 31.57
C LEU A 8 -3.46 14.34 32.61
N GLN A 9 -4.62 13.77 32.28
CA GLN A 9 -5.78 13.68 33.20
C GLN A 9 -5.50 12.79 34.41
N GLU A 10 -4.74 11.71 34.24
CA GLU A 10 -4.31 10.83 35.34
C GLU A 10 -3.18 11.45 36.20
N GLY A 11 -2.65 12.60 35.83
CA GLY A 11 -1.49 13.21 36.49
C GLY A 11 -0.20 12.39 36.36
N SER A 12 -0.15 11.48 35.38
CA SER A 12 1.03 10.65 35.11
C SER A 12 2.13 11.42 34.39
N ALA A 13 1.81 12.57 33.81
CA ALA A 13 2.74 13.49 33.15
C ALA A 13 2.19 14.93 33.20
N ASP A 14 3.08 15.92 33.27
CA ASP A 14 2.73 17.34 33.14
C ASP A 14 2.72 17.79 31.68
N LEU A 15 3.51 17.11 30.82
CA LEU A 15 3.67 17.42 29.41
C LEU A 15 3.84 16.10 28.61
N VAL A 16 3.36 16.11 27.37
CA VAL A 16 3.53 14.97 26.44
C VAL A 16 4.26 15.44 25.19
N SER A 17 5.43 14.84 24.92
CA SER A 17 6.20 15.08 23.70
C SER A 17 5.72 14.18 22.58
N MET A 18 5.39 14.77 21.42
CA MET A 18 4.92 14.07 20.22
C MET A 18 5.92 14.24 19.08
N GLY A 19 6.73 13.20 18.76
CA GLY A 19 7.69 13.26 17.67
C GLY A 19 7.07 12.86 16.33
N ARG A 20 6.95 11.54 16.08
CA ARG A 20 6.52 11.01 14.78
C ARG A 20 5.09 11.39 14.38
N ALA A 21 4.23 11.69 15.36
CA ALA A 21 2.88 12.16 15.07
C ALA A 21 2.90 13.53 14.38
N LEU A 22 3.77 14.44 14.84
CA LEU A 22 3.97 15.76 14.21
C LEU A 22 4.69 15.69 12.86
N ILE A 23 5.48 14.65 12.61
CA ILE A 23 6.05 14.38 11.29
C ILE A 23 4.94 13.93 10.32
N ALA A 24 4.00 13.10 10.80
CA ALA A 24 2.87 12.65 10.00
C ALA A 24 1.86 13.75 9.71
N ASP A 25 1.63 14.63 10.69
CA ASP A 25 0.73 15.78 10.58
C ASP A 25 1.30 16.98 11.38
N PRO A 26 1.96 17.94 10.74
CA PRO A 26 2.47 19.14 11.39
C PRO A 26 1.39 20.02 12.03
N ASP A 27 0.16 19.97 11.47
CA ASP A 27 -1.01 20.71 11.96
C ASP A 27 -1.74 20.02 13.12
N LEU A 28 -1.24 18.89 13.61
CA LEU A 28 -1.88 18.13 14.70
C LEU A 28 -2.28 19.01 15.89
N PRO A 29 -1.45 19.93 16.42
CA PRO A 29 -1.83 20.75 17.57
C PRO A 29 -3.00 21.68 17.26
N ARG A 30 -3.02 22.30 16.08
CA ARG A 30 -4.10 23.19 15.63
C ARG A 30 -5.40 22.40 15.48
N LYS A 31 -5.36 21.27 14.75
CA LYS A 31 -6.52 20.39 14.55
C LYS A 31 -7.07 19.84 15.86
N ALA A 32 -6.20 19.53 16.81
CA ALA A 32 -6.61 19.07 18.14
C ALA A 32 -7.32 20.19 18.92
N ALA A 33 -6.80 21.42 18.90
CA ALA A 33 -7.43 22.58 19.54
C ALA A 33 -8.80 22.90 18.94
N GLU A 34 -8.96 22.72 17.64
CA GLU A 34 -10.21 22.85 16.90
C GLU A 34 -11.18 21.67 17.11
N LYS A 35 -10.81 20.68 17.93
CA LYS A 35 -11.58 19.43 18.16
C LYS A 35 -11.86 18.63 16.87
N ASN A 36 -10.99 18.77 15.89
CA ASN A 36 -11.09 18.12 14.57
C ASN A 36 -10.11 16.93 14.48
N ALA A 37 -10.28 15.97 15.38
CA ALA A 37 -9.38 14.82 15.50
C ALA A 37 -9.31 13.94 14.24
N SER A 38 -10.42 13.83 13.51
CA SER A 38 -10.53 13.03 12.29
C SER A 38 -9.80 13.65 11.09
N ALA A 39 -9.50 14.96 11.14
CA ALA A 39 -8.65 15.61 10.15
C ALA A 39 -7.14 15.38 10.42
N ILE A 40 -6.77 14.73 11.52
CA ILE A 40 -5.37 14.46 11.85
C ILE A 40 -4.89 13.21 11.09
N ARG A 41 -3.90 13.39 10.22
CA ARG A 41 -3.26 12.29 9.50
C ARG A 41 -2.47 11.39 10.47
N PRO A 42 -2.81 10.11 10.61
CA PRO A 42 -2.23 9.26 11.64
C PRO A 42 -0.82 8.78 11.28
N CYS A 43 0.09 8.74 12.24
CA CYS A 43 1.37 8.07 12.11
C CYS A 43 1.19 6.56 12.14
N LEU A 44 1.76 5.84 11.17
CA LEU A 44 1.72 4.36 11.12
C LEU A 44 2.72 3.67 12.06
N GLY A 45 3.64 4.40 12.68
CA GLY A 45 4.72 3.78 13.45
C GLY A 45 5.73 2.99 12.61
N CYS A 46 5.75 3.19 11.30
CA CYS A 46 6.53 2.41 10.34
C CYS A 46 8.03 2.70 10.33
N ASN A 47 8.48 3.72 11.06
CA ASN A 47 9.88 4.16 11.17
C ASN A 47 10.59 4.55 9.86
N VAL A 48 9.87 4.75 8.76
CA VAL A 48 10.45 5.24 7.50
C VAL A 48 11.20 6.57 7.72
N CYS A 49 10.67 7.46 8.57
CA CYS A 49 11.31 8.72 8.91
C CYS A 49 12.63 8.55 9.69
N ILE A 50 12.82 7.44 10.40
CA ILE A 50 14.04 7.15 11.16
C ILE A 50 15.08 6.44 10.29
N GLN A 51 14.64 5.61 9.35
CA GLN A 51 15.49 4.77 8.51
C GLN A 51 16.53 5.56 7.71
N PHE A 52 16.24 6.81 7.37
CA PHE A 52 17.07 7.64 6.50
C PHE A 52 17.76 8.81 7.22
N VAL A 53 17.59 8.92 8.54
CA VAL A 53 18.25 9.98 9.33
C VAL A 53 19.76 9.90 9.15
N GLY A 54 20.36 11.00 8.72
CA GLY A 54 21.82 11.13 8.49
C GLY A 54 22.36 10.46 7.23
N VAL A 55 21.53 9.79 6.44
CA VAL A 55 21.96 9.06 5.22
C VAL A 55 21.33 9.64 3.96
N LYS A 56 20.06 10.00 4.00
CA LYS A 56 19.29 10.58 2.90
C LYS A 56 18.30 11.60 3.45
N GLN A 57 17.61 12.30 2.55
CA GLN A 57 16.49 13.14 2.94
C GLN A 57 15.44 12.29 3.68
N THR A 58 15.09 12.72 4.88
CA THR A 58 14.07 12.06 5.70
C THR A 58 12.71 12.19 5.03
N ARG A 59 11.95 11.08 5.05
CA ARG A 59 10.60 10.99 4.45
C ARG A 59 9.62 10.42 5.45
N CYS A 60 8.35 10.71 5.28
CA CYS A 60 7.27 10.07 6.01
C CYS A 60 6.46 9.17 5.08
N ALA A 61 6.02 8.01 5.58
CA ALA A 61 5.22 7.09 4.78
C ALA A 61 3.81 7.63 4.47
N VAL A 62 3.29 8.52 5.31
CA VAL A 62 1.92 9.05 5.19
C VAL A 62 1.86 10.54 4.92
N ASN A 63 2.93 11.30 5.17
CA ASN A 63 3.01 12.72 4.87
C ASN A 63 3.88 12.93 3.62
N PRO A 64 3.29 13.06 2.45
CA PRO A 64 4.03 13.23 1.20
C PRO A 64 4.69 14.60 1.07
N GLU A 65 4.33 15.57 1.92
CA GLU A 65 4.90 16.91 1.89
C GLU A 65 6.18 17.04 2.73
N MET A 66 6.48 16.06 3.59
CA MET A 66 7.69 16.10 4.40
C MET A 66 8.95 16.26 3.56
N GLY A 67 9.66 17.36 3.77
CA GLY A 67 10.85 17.75 3.00
C GLY A 67 10.55 18.38 1.65
N GLN A 68 9.28 18.68 1.37
CA GLN A 68 8.81 19.37 0.16
C GLN A 68 8.06 20.68 0.50
N GLU A 69 8.12 21.14 1.74
CA GLU A 69 7.33 22.25 2.27
C GLU A 69 7.62 23.59 1.54
N THR A 70 8.84 23.72 1.02
CA THR A 70 9.27 24.92 0.28
C THR A 70 9.16 24.74 -1.25
N THR A 71 8.70 23.59 -1.73
CA THR A 71 8.57 23.34 -3.16
C THR A 71 7.46 24.23 -3.72
N GLN A 72 7.83 25.18 -4.57
CA GLN A 72 6.86 26.00 -5.26
C GLN A 72 6.12 25.16 -6.29
N VAL A 73 4.80 25.18 -6.23
CA VAL A 73 3.94 24.58 -7.22
C VAL A 73 3.20 25.73 -7.90
N PRO A 74 3.18 25.79 -9.24
CA PRO A 74 2.46 26.84 -9.97
C PRO A 74 1.02 26.97 -9.50
N ASP A 75 0.45 28.16 -9.61
CA ASP A 75 -0.97 28.36 -9.31
C ASP A 75 -1.82 27.41 -10.15
N PRO A 76 -2.84 26.78 -9.56
CA PRO A 76 -3.65 25.84 -10.29
C PRO A 76 -4.47 26.55 -11.38
N GLU A 77 -4.43 26.03 -12.58
CA GLU A 77 -5.43 26.38 -13.56
C GLU A 77 -6.76 25.73 -13.16
N PRO A 78 -7.89 26.46 -13.22
CA PRO A 78 -9.20 25.86 -13.00
C PRO A 78 -9.43 24.76 -14.04
N GLY A 79 -10.08 23.68 -13.63
CA GLY A 79 -10.36 22.57 -14.55
C GLY A 79 -10.91 21.36 -13.83
N HIS A 80 -11.42 20.43 -14.62
CA HIS A 80 -11.99 19.17 -14.17
C HIS A 80 -10.97 18.05 -14.27
N ILE A 81 -10.61 17.48 -13.14
CA ILE A 81 -9.71 16.33 -13.06
C ILE A 81 -10.53 15.07 -12.81
N VAL A 82 -10.35 14.07 -13.67
CA VAL A 82 -10.87 12.72 -13.42
C VAL A 82 -9.75 11.84 -12.91
N VAL A 83 -9.95 11.23 -11.74
CA VAL A 83 -9.04 10.29 -11.11
C VAL A 83 -9.61 8.88 -11.25
N ILE A 84 -8.84 7.95 -11.81
CA ILE A 84 -9.23 6.55 -11.98
C ILE A 84 -8.50 5.68 -10.97
N GLY A 85 -9.26 5.10 -10.03
CA GLY A 85 -8.80 4.25 -8.95
C GLY A 85 -8.80 4.95 -7.59
N GLY A 86 -9.58 4.40 -6.65
CA GLY A 86 -9.76 4.89 -5.29
C GLY A 86 -8.79 4.25 -4.28
N GLY A 87 -7.61 3.80 -4.74
CA GLY A 87 -6.51 3.36 -3.87
C GLY A 87 -5.73 4.55 -3.26
N PRO A 88 -4.69 4.30 -2.45
CA PRO A 88 -3.94 5.36 -1.76
C PRO A 88 -3.43 6.47 -2.67
N ALA A 89 -2.89 6.11 -3.84
CA ALA A 89 -2.38 7.10 -4.80
C ALA A 89 -3.50 7.98 -5.36
N GLY A 90 -4.63 7.38 -5.73
CA GLY A 90 -5.78 8.12 -6.28
C GLY A 90 -6.47 8.98 -5.23
N LEU A 91 -6.65 8.48 -4.01
CA LEU A 91 -7.21 9.25 -2.89
C LEU A 91 -6.37 10.49 -2.57
N GLU A 92 -5.04 10.33 -2.46
CA GLU A 92 -4.15 11.46 -2.22
C GLU A 92 -4.15 12.45 -3.41
N ALA A 93 -4.23 11.94 -4.65
CA ALA A 93 -4.30 12.81 -5.84
C ALA A 93 -5.62 13.61 -5.90
N ALA A 94 -6.74 12.95 -5.60
CA ALA A 94 -8.05 13.58 -5.58
C ALA A 94 -8.12 14.70 -4.52
N LEU A 95 -7.67 14.41 -3.30
CA LEU A 95 -7.60 15.39 -2.22
C LEU A 95 -6.66 16.55 -2.57
N ALA A 96 -5.48 16.26 -3.11
CA ALA A 96 -4.50 17.26 -3.48
C ALA A 96 -5.02 18.21 -4.61
N ALA A 97 -5.84 17.69 -5.53
CA ALA A 97 -6.47 18.47 -6.57
C ALA A 97 -7.62 19.33 -6.02
N ALA A 98 -8.47 18.75 -5.14
CA ALA A 98 -9.55 19.47 -4.48
C ALA A 98 -9.05 20.59 -3.57
N ASP A 99 -7.98 20.37 -2.79
CA ASP A 99 -7.30 21.38 -1.97
C ASP A 99 -6.84 22.62 -2.78
N ARG A 100 -6.70 22.46 -4.09
CA ARG A 100 -6.34 23.54 -5.02
C ARG A 100 -7.54 24.13 -5.78
N GLY A 101 -8.76 23.83 -5.35
CA GLY A 101 -10.00 24.37 -5.90
C GLY A 101 -10.39 23.80 -7.26
N ARG A 102 -9.88 22.63 -7.64
CA ARG A 102 -10.27 21.96 -8.89
C ARG A 102 -11.52 21.13 -8.70
N GLN A 103 -12.33 21.02 -9.75
CA GLN A 103 -13.40 20.03 -9.80
C GLN A 103 -12.78 18.64 -9.92
N VAL A 104 -13.20 17.70 -9.07
CA VAL A 104 -12.63 16.34 -9.06
C VAL A 104 -13.73 15.29 -9.16
N THR A 105 -13.57 14.37 -10.09
CA THR A 105 -14.37 13.13 -10.17
C THR A 105 -13.46 11.92 -9.94
N LEU A 106 -13.77 11.09 -8.95
CA LEU A 106 -13.06 9.85 -8.62
C LEU A 106 -13.89 8.65 -9.06
N LEU A 107 -13.32 7.83 -9.94
CA LEU A 107 -13.92 6.58 -10.42
C LEU A 107 -13.24 5.39 -9.75
N GLU A 108 -14.01 4.50 -9.12
CA GLU A 108 -13.53 3.27 -8.49
C GLU A 108 -14.37 2.07 -8.94
N ARG A 109 -13.72 0.99 -9.34
CA ARG A 109 -14.37 -0.24 -9.81
C ARG A 109 -15.03 -1.03 -8.70
N GLU A 110 -14.47 -0.95 -7.49
CA GLU A 110 -15.00 -1.63 -6.31
C GLU A 110 -16.16 -0.82 -5.69
N SER A 111 -16.96 -1.48 -4.86
CA SER A 111 -18.02 -0.84 -4.09
C SER A 111 -17.51 0.02 -2.91
N THR A 112 -16.20 0.03 -2.67
CA THR A 112 -15.58 0.78 -1.56
C THR A 112 -14.21 1.32 -1.95
N LEU A 113 -13.87 2.50 -1.42
CA LEU A 113 -12.56 3.12 -1.57
C LEU A 113 -11.49 2.43 -0.69
N GLY A 114 -10.22 2.71 -0.97
CA GLY A 114 -9.06 2.30 -0.17
C GLY A 114 -8.10 1.35 -0.88
N GLY A 115 -8.53 0.63 -1.92
CA GLY A 115 -7.68 -0.28 -2.68
C GLY A 115 -6.89 -1.24 -1.77
N GLN A 116 -5.59 -1.41 -2.03
CA GLN A 116 -4.73 -2.30 -1.24
C GLN A 116 -4.55 -1.87 0.23
N LEU A 117 -4.85 -0.62 0.60
CA LEU A 117 -4.80 -0.17 1.99
C LEU A 117 -5.80 -0.95 2.86
N LYS A 118 -6.93 -1.38 2.30
CA LYS A 118 -7.93 -2.24 2.99
C LYS A 118 -7.32 -3.55 3.47
N LEU A 119 -6.42 -4.15 2.69
CA LEU A 119 -5.74 -5.41 3.06
C LEU A 119 -4.89 -5.23 4.31
N ALA A 120 -4.17 -4.11 4.40
CA ALA A 120 -3.35 -3.77 5.57
C ALA A 120 -4.20 -3.32 6.77
N ALA A 121 -5.31 -2.63 6.55
CA ALA A 121 -6.22 -2.14 7.59
C ALA A 121 -6.91 -3.26 8.37
N GLY A 122 -7.16 -4.41 7.74
CA GLY A 122 -7.79 -5.56 8.38
C GLY A 122 -6.98 -6.26 9.48
N PHE A 123 -5.74 -5.84 9.80
CA PHE A 123 -4.92 -6.48 10.83
C PHE A 123 -5.12 -5.87 12.20
N ALA A 124 -5.54 -6.67 13.19
CA ALA A 124 -5.61 -6.25 14.59
C ALA A 124 -4.23 -5.84 15.16
N SER A 125 -3.14 -6.46 14.68
CA SER A 125 -1.78 -6.10 15.03
C SER A 125 -1.31 -4.76 14.45
N LYS A 126 -2.07 -4.19 13.49
CA LYS A 126 -1.72 -2.95 12.78
C LYS A 126 -2.88 -1.93 12.75
N PRO A 127 -3.45 -1.54 13.90
CA PRO A 127 -4.63 -0.67 13.95
C PRO A 127 -4.43 0.71 13.32
N HIS A 128 -3.17 1.13 13.13
CA HIS A 128 -2.85 2.42 12.52
C HIS A 128 -3.18 2.46 11.01
N PHE A 129 -3.18 1.31 10.33
CA PHE A 129 -3.60 1.27 8.92
C PHE A 129 -5.11 1.48 8.77
N GLN A 130 -5.91 0.95 9.70
CA GLN A 130 -7.35 1.24 9.73
C GLN A 130 -7.58 2.74 9.95
N ARG A 131 -6.90 3.36 10.90
CA ARG A 131 -6.99 4.81 11.13
C ARG A 131 -6.60 5.64 9.91
N LEU A 132 -5.61 5.17 9.14
CA LEU A 132 -5.22 5.86 7.90
C LEU A 132 -6.31 5.72 6.83
N LEU A 133 -6.92 4.55 6.70
CA LEU A 133 -8.06 4.37 5.80
C LEU A 133 -9.23 5.25 6.21
N ASP A 134 -9.61 5.25 7.48
CA ASP A 134 -10.70 6.08 8.03
C ASP A 134 -10.42 7.57 7.78
N TYR A 135 -9.18 8.02 7.99
CA TYR A 135 -8.75 9.37 7.66
C TYR A 135 -9.02 9.72 6.20
N TYR A 136 -8.59 8.88 5.25
CA TYR A 136 -8.81 9.15 3.83
C TYR A 136 -10.28 9.19 3.46
N LEU A 137 -11.08 8.24 3.96
CA LEU A 137 -12.51 8.20 3.70
C LEU A 137 -13.20 9.46 4.21
N GLU A 138 -12.85 9.92 5.40
CA GLU A 138 -13.42 11.14 5.98
C GLU A 138 -12.95 12.41 5.26
N GLN A 139 -11.67 12.48 4.86
CA GLN A 139 -11.20 13.65 4.10
C GLN A 139 -11.88 13.76 2.73
N VAL A 140 -12.08 12.63 2.04
CA VAL A 140 -12.74 12.59 0.72
C VAL A 140 -14.24 12.93 0.84
N ASP A 141 -14.90 12.50 1.92
CA ASP A 141 -16.30 12.86 2.20
C ASP A 141 -16.47 14.36 2.47
N ARG A 142 -15.47 14.99 3.13
CA ARG A 142 -15.47 16.44 3.41
C ARG A 142 -15.10 17.29 2.21
N ALA A 143 -14.27 16.76 1.33
CA ALA A 143 -13.89 17.44 0.10
C ALA A 143 -15.04 17.30 -0.93
N GLU A 144 -15.33 18.34 -1.68
CA GLU A 144 -16.37 18.32 -2.73
C GLU A 144 -15.93 17.48 -3.94
N ILE A 145 -15.62 16.19 -3.71
CA ILE A 145 -15.19 15.22 -4.72
C ILE A 145 -16.39 14.38 -5.15
N GLN A 146 -16.67 14.36 -6.45
CA GLN A 146 -17.69 13.48 -7.00
C GLN A 146 -17.16 12.05 -7.11
N ILE A 147 -17.75 11.11 -6.36
CA ILE A 147 -17.31 9.73 -6.29
C ILE A 147 -18.28 8.81 -7.03
N HIS A 148 -17.75 7.97 -7.91
CA HIS A 148 -18.49 6.92 -8.58
C HIS A 148 -17.85 5.57 -8.22
N LEU A 149 -18.51 4.82 -7.36
CA LEU A 149 -18.19 3.43 -7.02
C LEU A 149 -18.80 2.47 -8.03
N ASP A 150 -18.41 1.20 -7.98
CA ASP A 150 -18.88 0.15 -8.91
C ASP A 150 -18.71 0.56 -10.39
N SER A 151 -17.73 1.38 -10.68
CA SER A 151 -17.53 2.04 -11.97
C SER A 151 -16.31 1.50 -12.70
N VAL A 152 -16.52 0.49 -13.52
CA VAL A 152 -15.47 -0.01 -14.44
C VAL A 152 -15.28 1.01 -15.55
N VAL A 153 -14.08 1.58 -15.61
CA VAL A 153 -13.75 2.65 -16.54
C VAL A 153 -13.68 2.14 -17.99
N ASN A 154 -14.35 2.86 -18.88
CA ASN A 154 -14.24 2.71 -20.32
C ASN A 154 -14.15 4.09 -20.99
N LEU A 155 -13.86 4.10 -22.29
CA LEU A 155 -13.64 5.32 -23.05
C LEU A 155 -14.87 6.26 -23.08
N ASP A 156 -16.06 5.69 -23.21
CA ASP A 156 -17.30 6.47 -23.30
C ASP A 156 -17.62 7.15 -21.98
N LEU A 157 -17.40 6.47 -20.84
CA LEU A 157 -17.55 7.07 -19.53
C LEU A 157 -16.60 8.25 -19.34
N VAL A 158 -15.31 8.08 -19.66
CA VAL A 158 -14.34 9.18 -19.53
C VAL A 158 -14.67 10.34 -20.44
N ARG A 159 -15.06 10.09 -21.69
CA ARG A 159 -15.49 11.16 -22.63
C ARG A 159 -16.73 11.91 -22.15
N SER A 160 -17.69 11.21 -21.55
CA SER A 160 -18.91 11.84 -21.02
C SER A 160 -18.63 12.82 -19.87
N LEU A 161 -17.55 12.59 -19.13
CA LEU A 161 -17.11 13.47 -18.03
C LEU A 161 -16.34 14.69 -18.52
N GLN A 162 -15.87 14.70 -19.76
CA GLN A 162 -15.13 15.82 -20.37
C GLN A 162 -13.96 16.34 -19.50
N PRO A 163 -13.00 15.47 -19.09
CA PRO A 163 -11.92 15.90 -18.24
C PRO A 163 -10.94 16.83 -18.94
N ASP A 164 -10.46 17.85 -18.23
CA ASP A 164 -9.32 18.66 -18.66
C ASP A 164 -8.00 17.90 -18.42
N SER A 165 -7.98 16.99 -17.47
CA SER A 165 -6.83 16.09 -17.18
C SER A 165 -7.29 14.80 -16.54
N LEU A 166 -6.51 13.73 -16.79
CA LEU A 166 -6.77 12.39 -16.27
C LEU A 166 -5.60 11.94 -15.41
N ILE A 167 -5.91 11.48 -14.19
CA ILE A 167 -4.94 10.82 -13.31
C ILE A 167 -5.31 9.33 -13.22
N VAL A 168 -4.41 8.48 -13.69
CA VAL A 168 -4.60 7.02 -13.70
C VAL A 168 -3.85 6.40 -12.52
N ALA A 169 -4.61 5.85 -11.57
CA ALA A 169 -4.14 5.25 -10.32
C ALA A 169 -4.73 3.85 -10.09
N THR A 170 -4.86 3.07 -11.15
CA THR A 170 -5.53 1.75 -11.16
C THR A 170 -4.80 0.66 -10.37
N GLY A 171 -3.59 0.94 -9.92
CA GLY A 171 -2.85 0.04 -9.05
C GLY A 171 -2.15 -1.10 -9.80
N GLY A 172 -1.97 -2.22 -9.12
CA GLY A 172 -1.32 -3.40 -9.66
C GLY A 172 -2.04 -4.67 -9.28
N VAL A 173 -1.85 -5.71 -10.07
CA VAL A 173 -2.35 -7.06 -9.83
C VAL A 173 -1.24 -7.99 -9.35
N PRO A 174 -1.56 -9.05 -8.60
CA PRO A 174 -0.57 -10.03 -8.18
C PRO A 174 0.23 -10.58 -9.37
N ARG A 175 1.55 -10.66 -9.18
CA ARG A 175 2.44 -11.26 -10.19
C ARG A 175 2.16 -12.75 -10.32
N PRO A 176 1.91 -13.25 -11.54
CA PRO A 176 1.72 -14.68 -11.76
C PRO A 176 3.03 -15.45 -11.51
N LEU A 177 2.91 -16.69 -11.07
CA LEU A 177 4.01 -17.63 -11.04
C LEU A 177 4.18 -18.25 -12.44
N ILE A 178 5.38 -18.12 -13.00
CA ILE A 178 5.75 -18.73 -14.28
C ILE A 178 6.97 -19.60 -14.00
N LEU A 179 6.81 -20.91 -14.17
CA LEU A 179 7.88 -21.90 -14.03
C LEU A 179 7.79 -22.89 -15.20
N ASP A 180 8.87 -22.99 -15.96
CA ASP A 180 8.97 -23.95 -17.08
C ASP A 180 9.09 -25.38 -16.56
N GLY A 181 8.38 -26.32 -17.20
CA GLY A 181 8.46 -27.74 -16.91
C GLY A 181 7.89 -28.17 -15.54
N SER A 182 7.10 -27.32 -14.90
CA SER A 182 6.43 -27.64 -13.62
C SER A 182 5.11 -28.37 -13.86
N THR A 183 4.81 -29.33 -12.98
CA THR A 183 3.43 -29.80 -12.82
C THR A 183 2.67 -28.74 -12.01
N PRO A 184 1.46 -28.38 -12.39
CA PRO A 184 0.65 -27.46 -11.57
C PRO A 184 0.51 -28.02 -10.15
N HIS A 185 0.69 -27.16 -9.14
CA HIS A 185 0.37 -27.51 -7.76
C HIS A 185 -1.15 -27.59 -7.60
N GLU A 186 -1.65 -28.55 -6.85
CA GLU A 186 -3.09 -28.77 -6.71
C GLU A 186 -3.80 -27.59 -6.05
N HIS A 187 -3.17 -26.96 -5.08
CA HIS A 187 -3.75 -25.85 -4.33
C HIS A 187 -2.82 -24.63 -4.32
N VAL A 188 -3.07 -23.67 -5.20
CA VAL A 188 -2.33 -22.40 -5.30
C VAL A 188 -3.27 -21.24 -4.97
N VAL A 189 -2.84 -20.36 -4.05
CA VAL A 189 -3.63 -19.20 -3.60
C VAL A 189 -2.77 -17.95 -3.69
N GLN A 190 -3.36 -16.81 -4.09
CA GLN A 190 -2.69 -15.53 -4.03
C GLN A 190 -2.66 -15.00 -2.58
N ALA A 191 -1.54 -14.45 -2.18
CA ALA A 191 -1.38 -13.86 -0.85
C ALA A 191 -2.43 -12.76 -0.57
N THR A 192 -2.82 -11.99 -1.58
CA THR A 192 -3.83 -10.94 -1.47
C THR A 192 -5.23 -11.49 -1.19
N GLU A 193 -5.57 -12.69 -1.68
CA GLU A 193 -6.84 -13.36 -1.40
C GLU A 193 -6.92 -13.74 0.08
N ILE A 194 -5.86 -14.35 0.63
CA ILE A 194 -5.79 -14.68 2.07
C ILE A 194 -5.91 -13.41 2.91
N LEU A 195 -5.24 -12.33 2.51
CA LEU A 195 -5.30 -11.06 3.24
C LEU A 195 -6.67 -10.39 3.15
N ALA A 196 -7.42 -10.58 2.08
CA ALA A 196 -8.75 -10.04 1.90
C ALA A 196 -9.81 -10.83 2.67
N THR A 197 -9.78 -12.16 2.55
CA THR A 197 -10.80 -13.06 3.14
C THR A 197 -10.51 -13.43 4.59
N ARG A 198 -9.25 -13.35 5.03
CA ARG A 198 -8.76 -13.88 6.31
C ARG A 198 -9.01 -15.38 6.44
N GLU A 199 -9.02 -16.07 5.32
CA GLU A 199 -9.22 -17.50 5.27
C GLU A 199 -8.16 -18.24 6.08
N SER A 200 -8.61 -19.19 6.86
CA SER A 200 -7.74 -20.08 7.62
C SER A 200 -7.32 -21.25 6.75
N LEU A 201 -6.03 -21.46 6.61
CA LEU A 201 -5.46 -22.63 5.94
C LEU A 201 -4.86 -23.56 6.99
N THR A 202 -4.96 -24.87 6.77
CA THR A 202 -4.37 -25.93 7.58
C THR A 202 -3.32 -26.68 6.78
N GLY A 203 -2.59 -27.58 7.42
CA GLY A 203 -1.55 -28.36 6.77
C GLY A 203 -0.22 -27.62 6.60
N GLU A 204 0.59 -28.11 5.67
CA GLU A 204 1.92 -27.54 5.36
C GLU A 204 1.79 -26.44 4.30
N VAL A 205 1.98 -25.20 4.70
CA VAL A 205 1.86 -24.02 3.83
C VAL A 205 3.25 -23.52 3.41
N VAL A 206 3.45 -23.39 2.11
CA VAL A 206 4.65 -22.74 1.56
C VAL A 206 4.29 -21.38 1.01
N VAL A 207 4.94 -20.32 1.51
CA VAL A 207 4.78 -18.94 1.04
C VAL A 207 5.98 -18.56 0.18
N VAL A 208 5.74 -18.24 -1.09
CA VAL A 208 6.80 -17.82 -2.02
C VAL A 208 6.88 -16.30 -2.07
N GLY A 209 7.96 -15.78 -1.52
CA GLY A 209 8.23 -14.36 -1.35
C GLY A 209 8.18 -13.92 0.11
N GLY A 210 9.32 -13.48 0.64
CA GLY A 210 9.50 -12.98 2.00
C GLY A 210 9.41 -11.45 2.10
N GLY A 211 8.68 -10.79 1.18
CA GLY A 211 8.36 -9.36 1.25
C GLY A 211 7.32 -9.04 2.33
N LEU A 212 6.82 -7.80 2.37
CA LEU A 212 5.82 -7.37 3.37
C LEU A 212 4.57 -8.25 3.34
N VAL A 213 4.04 -8.51 2.15
CA VAL A 213 2.83 -9.30 1.93
C VAL A 213 3.02 -10.76 2.39
N GLY A 214 4.17 -11.37 2.07
CA GLY A 214 4.46 -12.73 2.51
C GLY A 214 4.61 -12.87 4.03
N LEU A 215 5.21 -11.86 4.68
CA LEU A 215 5.27 -11.82 6.16
C LEU A 215 3.88 -11.60 6.77
N ASP A 216 3.01 -10.80 6.12
CA ASP A 216 1.64 -10.57 6.58
C ASP A 216 0.80 -11.84 6.49
N VAL A 217 0.91 -12.57 5.38
CA VAL A 217 0.24 -13.88 5.24
C VAL A 217 0.73 -14.88 6.28
N ALA A 218 2.05 -14.98 6.47
CA ALA A 218 2.61 -15.89 7.48
C ALA A 218 2.10 -15.55 8.89
N GLU A 219 1.92 -14.26 9.22
CA GLU A 219 1.32 -13.83 10.48
C GLU A 219 -0.14 -14.28 10.60
N VAL A 220 -0.95 -14.09 9.55
CA VAL A 220 -2.37 -14.52 9.53
C VAL A 220 -2.48 -16.03 9.73
N LEU A 221 -1.66 -16.80 9.03
CA LEU A 221 -1.74 -18.27 9.04
C LEU A 221 -1.02 -18.93 10.23
N SER A 222 -0.24 -18.17 11.00
CA SER A 222 0.59 -18.72 12.09
C SER A 222 -0.20 -19.40 13.21
N THR A 223 -1.49 -19.15 13.29
CA THR A 223 -2.39 -19.74 14.30
C THR A 223 -3.22 -20.91 13.77
N THR A 224 -3.20 -21.19 12.47
CA THR A 224 -4.07 -22.19 11.83
C THR A 224 -3.33 -23.23 11.00
N ALA A 225 -2.23 -22.87 10.36
CA ALA A 225 -1.40 -23.80 9.61
C ALA A 225 -0.53 -24.67 10.53
N ASP A 226 -0.36 -25.94 10.18
CA ASP A 226 0.46 -26.87 10.96
C ASP A 226 1.96 -26.50 10.84
N ARG A 227 2.37 -26.06 9.66
CA ARG A 227 3.72 -25.59 9.37
C ARG A 227 3.70 -24.50 8.29
N ILE A 228 4.51 -23.47 8.47
CA ILE A 228 4.71 -22.43 7.46
C ILE A 228 6.17 -22.36 7.08
N THR A 229 6.45 -22.40 5.77
CA THR A 229 7.79 -22.15 5.22
C THR A 229 7.74 -21.00 4.24
N ILE A 230 8.49 -19.93 4.52
CA ILE A 230 8.68 -18.80 3.60
C ILE A 230 9.93 -19.05 2.76
N ILE A 231 9.80 -19.01 1.44
CA ILE A 231 10.91 -19.07 0.48
C ILE A 231 11.20 -17.64 0.00
N GLU A 232 12.42 -17.16 0.27
CA GLU A 232 12.86 -15.82 -0.14
C GLU A 232 14.16 -15.90 -0.92
N LYS A 233 14.17 -15.39 -2.16
CA LYS A 233 15.34 -15.37 -3.03
C LYS A 233 16.43 -14.41 -2.57
N GLY A 234 16.04 -13.37 -1.85
CA GLY A 234 16.94 -12.36 -1.32
C GLY A 234 17.68 -12.85 -0.07
N SER A 235 18.68 -12.08 0.31
CA SER A 235 19.47 -12.33 1.53
C SER A 235 18.74 -11.94 2.83
N ARG A 236 17.58 -11.28 2.71
CA ARG A 236 16.79 -10.80 3.86
C ARG A 236 15.30 -10.79 3.54
N ALA A 237 14.51 -11.40 4.38
CA ALA A 237 13.06 -11.22 4.36
C ALA A 237 12.70 -9.86 5.00
N GLY A 238 11.58 -9.26 4.59
CA GLY A 238 11.13 -7.96 5.06
C GLY A 238 12.08 -6.81 4.72
N SER A 239 12.77 -6.87 3.58
CA SER A 239 13.79 -5.90 3.20
C SER A 239 13.30 -4.45 3.08
N ALA A 240 12.01 -4.25 2.87
CA ALA A 240 11.36 -2.93 2.83
C ALA A 240 11.04 -2.35 4.24
N LEU A 241 11.13 -3.16 5.31
CA LEU A 241 10.92 -2.68 6.67
C LEU A 241 12.17 -2.00 7.21
N GLU A 242 11.95 -1.01 8.10
CA GLU A 242 13.01 -0.49 8.93
C GLU A 242 13.63 -1.62 9.77
N TRP A 243 14.94 -1.53 10.02
CA TRP A 243 15.76 -2.62 10.56
C TRP A 243 15.22 -3.22 11.88
N ASN A 244 14.84 -2.38 12.85
CA ASN A 244 14.37 -2.87 14.14
C ASN A 244 12.98 -3.50 14.03
N LEU A 245 12.08 -2.89 13.26
CA LEU A 245 10.75 -3.45 12.97
C LEU A 245 10.87 -4.78 12.24
N CYS A 246 11.79 -4.89 11.28
CA CYS A 246 12.07 -6.14 10.59
C CYS A 246 12.53 -7.22 11.56
N LYS A 247 13.51 -6.92 12.43
CA LYS A 247 13.98 -7.86 13.47
C LYS A 247 12.86 -8.34 14.37
N MET A 248 12.09 -7.42 14.92
CA MET A 248 10.97 -7.74 15.82
C MET A 248 9.97 -8.67 15.13
N ARG A 249 9.61 -8.36 13.89
CA ARG A 249 8.63 -9.14 13.13
C ARG A 249 9.13 -10.54 12.80
N LEU A 250 10.38 -10.66 12.33
CA LEU A 250 10.98 -11.96 12.05
C LEU A 250 11.15 -12.80 13.32
N ALA A 251 11.45 -12.17 14.45
CA ALA A 251 11.51 -12.87 15.74
C ALA A 251 10.14 -13.40 16.16
N SER A 252 9.08 -12.60 15.99
CA SER A 252 7.70 -13.02 16.25
C SER A 252 7.29 -14.21 15.38
N LEU A 253 7.52 -14.15 14.08
CA LEU A 253 7.20 -15.24 13.16
C LEU A 253 7.95 -16.54 13.52
N ARG A 254 9.24 -16.45 13.87
CA ARG A 254 10.00 -17.62 14.34
C ARG A 254 9.46 -18.19 15.65
N HIS A 255 9.00 -17.34 16.55
CA HIS A 255 8.36 -17.78 17.79
C HIS A 255 7.10 -18.62 17.51
N TYR A 256 6.36 -18.30 16.46
CA TYR A 256 5.23 -19.11 15.96
C TYR A 256 5.66 -20.29 15.07
N GLY A 257 6.93 -20.62 15.02
CA GLY A 257 7.43 -21.80 14.28
C GLY A 257 7.56 -21.58 12.77
N VAL A 258 7.43 -20.35 12.27
CA VAL A 258 7.59 -20.07 10.83
C VAL A 258 9.05 -20.27 10.43
N ASN A 259 9.30 -21.17 9.49
CA ASN A 259 10.60 -21.39 8.86
C ASN A 259 10.82 -20.36 7.74
N ILE A 260 12.01 -19.75 7.68
CA ILE A 260 12.35 -18.75 6.65
C ILE A 260 13.62 -19.17 5.93
N MET A 261 13.48 -19.54 4.67
CA MET A 261 14.56 -19.95 3.79
C MET A 261 14.99 -18.76 2.93
N LEU A 262 16.14 -18.17 3.30
CA LEU A 262 16.72 -17.03 2.55
C LEU A 262 17.64 -17.54 1.45
N ARG A 263 17.86 -16.68 0.41
CA ARG A 263 18.67 -17.01 -0.78
C ARG A 263 18.21 -18.31 -1.44
N SER A 264 16.93 -18.59 -1.35
CA SER A 264 16.32 -19.81 -1.83
C SER A 264 15.26 -19.49 -2.86
N GLN A 265 15.27 -20.18 -3.99
CA GLN A 265 14.39 -19.89 -5.11
C GLN A 265 13.54 -21.12 -5.45
N LEU A 266 12.25 -20.91 -5.58
CA LEU A 266 11.35 -21.91 -6.14
C LEU A 266 11.72 -22.17 -7.60
N ILE A 267 12.00 -23.44 -7.94
CA ILE A 267 12.41 -23.83 -9.29
C ILE A 267 11.44 -24.78 -9.97
N ARG A 268 10.64 -25.53 -9.21
CA ARG A 268 9.64 -26.44 -9.76
C ARG A 268 8.49 -26.66 -8.77
N CYS A 269 7.28 -26.78 -9.27
CA CYS A 269 6.13 -27.26 -8.52
C CYS A 269 5.84 -28.72 -8.87
N GLU A 270 5.35 -29.45 -7.88
CA GLU A 270 4.76 -30.77 -7.97
C GLU A 270 3.33 -30.69 -7.41
N SER A 271 2.51 -31.73 -7.55
CA SER A 271 1.10 -31.71 -7.11
C SER A 271 0.91 -31.33 -5.64
N SER A 272 1.77 -31.82 -4.75
CA SER A 272 1.70 -31.60 -3.30
C SER A 272 3.04 -31.20 -2.68
N ALA A 273 3.98 -30.70 -3.48
CA ALA A 273 5.29 -30.28 -3.02
C ALA A 273 5.88 -29.20 -3.91
N VAL A 274 6.93 -28.57 -3.44
CA VAL A 274 7.75 -27.64 -4.21
C VAL A 274 9.21 -28.04 -4.16
N VAL A 275 9.95 -27.74 -5.20
CA VAL A 275 11.41 -27.92 -5.24
C VAL A 275 12.07 -26.56 -5.25
N VAL A 276 12.99 -26.37 -4.34
CA VAL A 276 13.67 -25.11 -4.08
C VAL A 276 15.17 -25.29 -4.29
N CYS A 277 15.79 -24.39 -5.03
CA CYS A 277 17.23 -24.27 -5.10
C CYS A 277 17.73 -23.52 -3.86
N ASN A 278 18.65 -24.14 -3.10
CA ASN A 278 19.25 -23.55 -1.90
C ASN A 278 20.51 -22.71 -2.23
N PRO A 279 21.09 -21.97 -1.26
CA PRO A 279 22.27 -21.13 -1.49
C PRO A 279 23.53 -21.88 -1.98
N SER A 280 23.63 -23.19 -1.73
CA SER A 280 24.76 -24.02 -2.21
C SER A 280 24.54 -24.62 -3.60
N GLY A 281 23.40 -24.30 -4.25
CA GLY A 281 23.04 -24.81 -5.57
C GLY A 281 22.39 -26.21 -5.55
N GLY A 282 22.15 -26.78 -4.35
CA GLY A 282 21.44 -28.04 -4.19
C GLY A 282 19.93 -27.85 -4.28
N GLU A 283 19.23 -28.87 -4.77
CA GLU A 283 17.78 -28.94 -4.76
C GLU A 283 17.27 -29.53 -3.45
N GLN A 284 16.21 -28.93 -2.93
CA GLN A 284 15.48 -29.43 -1.77
C GLN A 284 14.00 -29.52 -2.08
N ARG A 285 13.43 -30.71 -1.88
CA ARG A 285 11.98 -30.93 -1.97
C ARG A 285 11.33 -30.59 -0.62
N ILE A 286 10.27 -29.79 -0.67
CA ILE A 286 9.50 -29.36 0.50
C ILE A 286 8.04 -29.76 0.26
N GLN A 287 7.46 -30.46 1.22
CA GLN A 287 6.04 -30.78 1.21
C GLN A 287 5.22 -29.50 1.33
N ALA A 288 4.16 -29.40 0.56
CA ALA A 288 3.25 -28.26 0.54
C ALA A 288 1.83 -28.75 0.24
N ASP A 289 0.94 -28.61 1.19
CA ASP A 289 -0.49 -28.82 0.97
C ASP A 289 -1.10 -27.59 0.29
N VAL A 290 -0.57 -26.41 0.62
CA VAL A 290 -0.96 -25.14 0.00
C VAL A 290 0.28 -24.33 -0.40
N LEU A 291 0.26 -23.81 -1.62
CA LEU A 291 1.26 -22.89 -2.15
C LEU A 291 0.70 -21.47 -2.21
N VAL A 292 1.25 -20.57 -1.41
CA VAL A 292 0.84 -19.16 -1.37
C VAL A 292 1.81 -18.29 -2.15
N LEU A 293 1.30 -17.52 -3.10
CA LEU A 293 2.09 -16.65 -3.95
C LEU A 293 2.12 -15.22 -3.41
N ALA A 294 3.28 -14.78 -2.92
CA ALA A 294 3.56 -13.42 -2.45
C ALA A 294 4.67 -12.76 -3.30
N LEU A 295 4.56 -12.89 -4.62
CA LEU A 295 5.60 -12.52 -5.60
C LEU A 295 5.64 -11.01 -5.91
N GLY A 296 4.89 -10.21 -5.18
CA GLY A 296 4.67 -8.79 -5.47
C GLY A 296 3.64 -8.57 -6.58
N SER A 297 3.62 -7.36 -7.13
CA SER A 297 2.63 -6.95 -8.12
C SER A 297 3.26 -6.65 -9.47
N VAL A 298 2.44 -6.61 -10.50
CA VAL A 298 2.73 -6.03 -11.81
C VAL A 298 1.74 -4.91 -12.07
N PRO A 299 2.10 -3.90 -12.87
CA PRO A 299 1.18 -2.82 -13.22
C PRO A 299 -0.12 -3.35 -13.82
N GLU A 300 -1.24 -2.83 -13.33
CA GLU A 300 -2.53 -3.00 -13.99
C GLU A 300 -2.82 -1.74 -14.80
N ASN A 301 -2.58 -1.81 -16.09
CA ASN A 301 -2.94 -0.73 -17.00
C ASN A 301 -4.00 -1.21 -18.00
N PRO A 302 -5.29 -1.09 -17.68
CA PRO A 302 -6.37 -1.48 -18.59
C PRO A 302 -6.56 -0.50 -19.75
N LEU A 303 -5.75 0.58 -19.83
CA LEU A 303 -6.05 1.78 -20.60
C LEU A 303 -5.01 2.20 -21.66
N PRO A 304 -4.17 1.33 -22.26
CA PRO A 304 -3.31 1.76 -23.37
C PRO A 304 -4.13 2.37 -24.51
N GLN A 305 -5.33 1.83 -24.75
CA GLN A 305 -6.27 2.33 -25.78
C GLN A 305 -6.96 3.65 -25.41
N LEU A 306 -7.13 3.96 -24.10
CA LEU A 306 -7.65 5.23 -23.64
C LEU A 306 -6.62 6.35 -23.84
N ALA A 307 -5.34 6.05 -23.66
CA ALA A 307 -4.28 7.03 -23.80
C ALA A 307 -4.22 7.63 -25.21
N GLU A 308 -4.42 6.81 -26.23
CA GLU A 308 -4.41 7.25 -27.63
C GLU A 308 -5.73 7.93 -28.07
N ALA A 309 -6.83 7.64 -27.38
CA ALA A 309 -8.17 8.06 -27.79
C ALA A 309 -8.69 9.34 -27.09
N LEU A 310 -7.94 9.85 -26.09
CA LEU A 310 -8.28 11.06 -25.35
C LEU A 310 -7.27 12.17 -25.66
N SER A 311 -7.76 13.37 -25.89
CA SER A 311 -6.95 14.56 -26.17
C SER A 311 -6.44 15.28 -24.92
N CYS A 312 -6.94 14.92 -23.73
CA CYS A 312 -6.50 15.53 -22.48
C CYS A 312 -5.19 14.92 -21.97
N PRO A 313 -4.34 15.68 -21.25
CA PRO A 313 -3.14 15.17 -20.58
C PRO A 313 -3.47 14.04 -19.61
N GLN A 314 -2.59 13.01 -19.56
CA GLN A 314 -2.76 11.85 -18.72
C GLN A 314 -1.52 11.63 -17.85
N THR A 315 -1.73 11.38 -16.57
CA THR A 315 -0.66 11.11 -15.61
C THR A 315 -0.89 9.77 -14.93
N PHE A 316 0.06 8.85 -15.08
CA PHE A 316 0.02 7.53 -14.44
C PHE A 316 0.79 7.56 -13.12
N ILE A 317 0.16 7.10 -12.03
CA ILE A 317 0.71 7.16 -10.68
C ILE A 317 0.51 5.85 -9.91
N GLY A 318 1.34 5.62 -8.90
CA GLY A 318 1.27 4.43 -8.06
C GLY A 318 1.65 3.16 -8.81
N ASP A 319 1.08 2.04 -8.38
CA ASP A 319 1.48 0.71 -8.86
C ASP A 319 1.13 0.45 -10.32
N CYS A 320 0.20 1.18 -10.92
CA CYS A 320 -0.09 1.07 -12.35
C CYS A 320 1.04 1.60 -13.23
N ARG A 321 1.91 2.47 -12.68
CA ARG A 321 3.14 2.93 -13.32
C ARG A 321 4.32 2.05 -12.97
N ASN A 322 4.53 1.84 -11.67
CA ASN A 322 5.63 1.03 -11.13
C ASN A 322 5.29 0.58 -9.72
N PRO A 323 5.02 -0.72 -9.50
CA PRO A 323 4.71 -1.24 -8.19
C PRO A 323 5.79 -0.90 -7.16
N ALA A 324 5.38 -0.24 -6.09
CA ALA A 324 6.26 0.23 -5.03
C ALA A 324 5.57 0.12 -3.67
N GLY A 325 5.73 1.09 -2.79
CA GLY A 325 5.10 1.10 -1.48
C GLY A 325 4.16 2.30 -1.28
N LEU A 326 3.55 2.32 -0.09
CA LEU A 326 2.61 3.39 0.29
C LEU A 326 3.24 4.79 0.19
N THR A 327 4.51 4.93 0.59
CA THR A 327 5.25 6.21 0.53
C THR A 327 5.29 6.77 -0.89
N GLU A 328 5.64 5.93 -1.86
CA GLU A 328 5.73 6.28 -3.26
C GLU A 328 4.34 6.57 -3.85
N ALA A 329 3.35 5.76 -3.50
CA ALA A 329 1.97 5.93 -3.96
C ALA A 329 1.40 7.29 -3.52
N LEU A 330 1.55 7.64 -2.23
CA LEU A 330 1.08 8.93 -1.70
C LEU A 330 1.90 10.11 -2.25
N GLY A 331 3.22 9.97 -2.36
CA GLY A 331 4.08 10.99 -2.94
C GLY A 331 3.72 11.33 -4.39
N GLN A 332 3.52 10.31 -5.21
CA GLN A 332 3.09 10.48 -6.61
C GLN A 332 1.67 11.06 -6.70
N GLY A 333 0.75 10.60 -5.83
CA GLY A 333 -0.62 11.12 -5.75
C GLY A 333 -0.63 12.61 -5.43
N ARG A 334 0.08 13.02 -4.38
CA ARG A 334 0.18 14.44 -3.97
C ARG A 334 0.76 15.32 -5.06
N LEU A 335 1.83 14.85 -5.70
CA LEU A 335 2.46 15.59 -6.78
C LEU A 335 1.51 15.75 -7.98
N ALA A 336 0.91 14.67 -8.45
CA ALA A 336 0.01 14.69 -9.60
C ALA A 336 -1.23 15.59 -9.36
N GLY A 337 -1.84 15.49 -8.17
CA GLY A 337 -2.98 16.33 -7.82
C GLY A 337 -2.64 17.83 -7.70
N ARG A 338 -1.39 18.15 -7.32
CA ARG A 338 -0.92 19.55 -7.20
C ARG A 338 -0.43 20.17 -8.51
N MET A 339 0.00 19.36 -9.47
CA MET A 339 0.52 19.88 -10.74
C MET A 339 -0.57 20.58 -11.55
N SER A 340 -0.23 21.70 -12.19
CA SER A 340 -1.09 22.33 -13.16
C SER A 340 -1.14 21.51 -14.45
N ILE A 341 -2.29 21.57 -15.13
CA ILE A 341 -2.49 20.95 -16.44
C ILE A 341 -1.84 21.88 -17.46
N SER A 342 -0.53 21.77 -17.67
CA SER A 342 0.08 22.49 -18.78
C SER A 342 -0.11 21.68 -20.07
N HIS A 343 -0.74 22.29 -21.05
CA HIS A 343 -0.89 21.75 -22.42
C HIS A 343 0.43 21.77 -23.21
N ASN A 344 1.59 21.98 -22.56
CA ASN A 344 2.89 22.09 -23.19
C ASN A 344 3.89 21.07 -22.63
N ALA A 345 4.02 19.96 -23.28
CA ALA A 345 5.25 19.20 -23.43
C ALA A 345 5.16 18.30 -24.67
#